data_97883c703f555a061b4a4d0aeb27216c
#
_entry.id   97883c703f555a061b4a4d0aeb27216c
#
_cell.length_a   1.000
_cell.length_b   1.000
_cell.length_c   1.000
_cell.angle_alpha   90.00
_cell.angle_beta   90.00
_cell.angle_gamma   90.00
#
_symmetry.space_group_name_H-M   'P 1'
#
loop_
_entity.id
_entity.type
_entity.pdbx_description
1 polymer ?
#
loop_
_entity_poly.entity_id
_entity_poly.type
_entity_poly.pdbx_seq_one_letter_code
_entity_poly.pdbx_strand_id
1 'polypeptide(L)'
;MGRRILILEDEPLLTKHLRRLLAARGYDVHVADTVGAFLAAARRQRFDALLLDLSLPDGDGLSAWAEARSAQEGAVAVMMTACRSPEVARRAQDLGIRALLPKPLEVPLLLAALGAETPAPRV
;
A
#
# COMPACT_ATOMS: atom_id res chain seq x y z
N MET A 1 -0.74 -20.59 1.13
CA MET A 1 -0.76 -19.39 1.95
C MET A 1 -0.65 -18.16 1.09
N GLY A 2 -1.62 -17.29 1.19
CA GLY A 2 -1.60 -16.05 0.45
C GLY A 2 -0.68 -15.02 1.11
N ARG A 3 -0.21 -14.08 0.31
CA ARG A 3 0.47 -12.91 0.85
C ARG A 3 -0.54 -12.00 1.50
N ARG A 4 -0.12 -11.32 2.56
CA ARG A 4 -0.96 -10.33 3.23
C ARG A 4 -0.63 -8.95 2.74
N ILE A 5 -1.65 -8.16 2.44
CA ILE A 5 -1.49 -6.76 2.09
C ILE A 5 -2.34 -5.88 2.99
N LEU A 6 -1.76 -4.78 3.45
CA LEU A 6 -2.47 -3.77 4.21
C LEU A 6 -2.62 -2.53 3.35
N ILE A 7 -3.87 -2.09 3.18
CA ILE A 7 -4.19 -0.93 2.36
C ILE A 7 -4.63 0.20 3.27
N LEU A 8 -3.97 1.36 3.14
CA LEU A 8 -4.38 2.59 3.83
C LEU A 8 -5.08 3.47 2.81
N GLU A 9 -6.39 3.52 2.88
CA GLU A 9 -7.22 4.25 1.93
C GLU A 9 -8.60 4.48 2.53
N ASP A 10 -9.12 5.69 2.42
CA ASP A 10 -10.41 6.04 3.01
C ASP A 10 -11.58 6.08 2.02
N GLU A 11 -11.32 5.95 0.73
CA GLU A 11 -12.40 5.99 -0.26
C GLU A 11 -13.02 4.60 -0.44
N PRO A 12 -14.32 4.44 -0.10
CA PRO A 12 -14.93 3.10 -0.09
C PRO A 12 -14.95 2.41 -1.45
N LEU A 13 -15.20 3.15 -2.53
CA LEU A 13 -15.25 2.53 -3.86
C LEU A 13 -13.87 2.02 -4.27
N LEU A 14 -12.84 2.79 -3.99
CA LEU A 14 -11.49 2.37 -4.34
C LEU A 14 -11.09 1.14 -3.53
N THR A 15 -11.37 1.12 -2.23
CA THR A 15 -11.02 -0.04 -1.40
C THR A 15 -11.80 -1.28 -1.84
N LYS A 16 -13.05 -1.12 -2.26
CA LYS A 16 -13.83 -2.24 -2.76
C LYS A 16 -13.20 -2.84 -4.01
N HIS A 17 -12.79 -1.99 -4.95
CA HIS A 17 -12.12 -2.45 -6.16
C HIS A 17 -10.79 -3.13 -5.86
N LEU A 18 -10.01 -2.53 -4.96
CA LEU A 18 -8.71 -3.09 -4.60
C LEU A 18 -8.86 -4.44 -3.91
N ARG A 19 -9.85 -4.59 -3.03
CA ARG A 19 -10.11 -5.88 -2.39
C ARG A 19 -10.36 -6.97 -3.42
N ARG A 20 -11.23 -6.69 -4.39
CA ARG A 20 -11.56 -7.68 -5.42
C ARG A 20 -10.35 -8.02 -6.27
N LEU A 21 -9.65 -6.99 -6.72
CA LEU A 21 -8.49 -7.17 -7.59
C LEU A 21 -7.42 -7.99 -6.91
N LEU A 22 -7.07 -7.63 -5.69
CA LEU A 22 -5.94 -8.25 -5.01
C LEU A 22 -6.30 -9.61 -4.43
N ALA A 23 -7.53 -9.78 -3.96
CA ALA A 23 -7.98 -11.11 -3.53
C ALA A 23 -7.93 -12.11 -4.68
N ALA A 24 -8.28 -11.67 -5.88
CA ALA A 24 -8.21 -12.53 -7.07
C ALA A 24 -6.77 -12.92 -7.42
N ARG A 25 -5.78 -12.18 -6.90
CA ARG A 25 -4.36 -12.48 -7.09
C ARG A 25 -3.75 -13.23 -5.91
N GLY A 26 -4.57 -13.70 -5.00
CA GLY A 26 -4.12 -14.53 -3.89
C GLY A 26 -3.72 -13.76 -2.63
N TYR A 27 -3.98 -12.44 -2.60
CA TYR A 27 -3.70 -11.67 -1.39
C TYR A 27 -4.80 -11.84 -0.36
N ASP A 28 -4.36 -11.89 0.91
CA ASP A 28 -5.24 -11.71 2.06
C ASP A 28 -5.26 -10.21 2.32
N VAL A 29 -6.38 -9.56 2.01
CA VAL A 29 -6.47 -8.11 1.96
C VAL A 29 -7.03 -7.54 3.24
N HIS A 30 -6.30 -6.62 3.84
CA HIS A 30 -6.71 -5.88 5.03
C HIS A 30 -6.77 -4.40 4.67
N VAL A 31 -7.78 -3.68 5.13
CA VAL A 31 -7.96 -2.26 4.84
C VAL A 31 -8.04 -1.47 6.12
N ALA A 32 -7.30 -0.38 6.18
CA ALA A 32 -7.40 0.62 7.22
C ALA A 32 -7.81 1.94 6.54
N ASP A 33 -8.84 2.60 7.05
CA ASP A 33 -9.36 3.82 6.45
C ASP A 33 -8.86 5.09 7.15
N THR A 34 -8.04 4.93 8.19
CA THR A 34 -7.41 6.04 8.88
C THR A 34 -5.97 5.69 9.22
N VAL A 35 -5.16 6.71 9.47
CA VAL A 35 -3.77 6.50 9.91
C VAL A 35 -3.76 5.73 11.24
N GLY A 36 -4.66 6.06 12.16
CA GLY A 36 -4.74 5.35 13.44
C GLY A 36 -4.99 3.86 13.30
N ALA A 37 -5.96 3.50 12.46
CA ALA A 37 -6.26 2.09 12.20
C ALA A 37 -5.09 1.38 11.50
N PHE A 38 -4.43 2.09 10.59
CA PHE A 38 -3.26 1.56 9.90
C PHE A 38 -2.14 1.23 10.89
N LEU A 39 -1.82 2.16 11.77
CA LEU A 39 -0.75 1.95 12.74
C LEU A 39 -1.06 0.80 13.68
N ALA A 40 -2.33 0.70 14.10
CA ALA A 40 -2.74 -0.40 14.95
C ALA A 40 -2.55 -1.76 14.27
N ALA A 41 -2.95 -1.86 13.00
CA ALA A 41 -2.79 -3.09 12.24
C ALA A 41 -1.32 -3.42 12.03
N ALA A 42 -0.50 -2.43 11.68
CA ALA A 42 0.92 -2.63 11.42
C ALA A 42 1.70 -3.05 12.65
N ARG A 43 1.20 -2.71 13.84
CA ARG A 43 1.83 -3.14 15.10
C ARG A 43 1.44 -4.55 15.49
N ARG A 44 0.30 -5.03 15.02
CA ARG A 44 -0.21 -6.34 15.44
C ARG A 44 0.30 -7.49 14.59
N GLN A 45 0.57 -7.25 13.32
CA GLN A 45 1.02 -8.34 12.45
C GLN A 45 1.85 -7.81 11.29
N ARG A 46 2.58 -8.74 10.68
CA ARG A 46 3.41 -8.44 9.54
C ARG A 46 2.63 -8.61 8.25
N PHE A 47 2.97 -7.76 7.28
CA PHE A 47 2.39 -7.80 5.95
C PHE A 47 3.50 -8.00 4.92
N ASP A 48 3.14 -8.62 3.80
CA ASP A 48 4.09 -8.78 2.70
C ASP A 48 4.15 -7.52 1.84
N ALA A 49 3.04 -6.80 1.79
CA ALA A 49 2.94 -5.57 1.01
C ALA A 49 2.06 -4.55 1.74
N LEU A 50 2.33 -3.28 1.49
CA LEU A 50 1.51 -2.18 1.99
C LEU A 50 1.23 -1.23 0.83
N LEU A 51 -0.02 -0.81 0.70
CA LEU A 51 -0.45 0.13 -0.32
C LEU A 51 -1.03 1.34 0.40
N LEU A 52 -0.41 2.49 0.23
CA LEU A 52 -0.66 3.65 1.09
C LEU A 52 -1.12 4.83 0.26
N ASP A 53 -2.27 5.41 0.62
CA ASP A 53 -2.65 6.72 0.10
C ASP A 53 -1.84 7.79 0.83
N LEU A 54 -1.47 8.84 0.13
CA LEU A 54 -0.75 9.95 0.75
C LEU A 54 -1.64 10.75 1.67
N SER A 55 -2.89 11.01 1.29
CA SER A 55 -3.78 11.92 2.03
C SER A 55 -4.92 11.18 2.70
N LEU A 56 -4.98 11.26 4.02
CA LEU A 56 -6.03 10.65 4.83
C LEU A 56 -6.66 11.74 5.71
N PRO A 57 -7.87 11.50 6.24
CA PRO A 57 -8.52 12.49 7.11
C PRO A 57 -7.71 12.84 8.35
N ASP A 58 -6.96 11.90 8.91
CA ASP A 58 -6.21 12.10 10.16
C ASP A 58 -4.70 12.15 9.98
N GLY A 59 -4.22 12.33 8.74
CA GLY A 59 -2.79 12.48 8.52
C GLY A 59 -2.38 12.11 7.11
N ASP A 60 -1.09 11.87 6.91
CA ASP A 60 -0.59 11.47 5.60
C ASP A 60 0.09 10.11 5.65
N GLY A 61 0.06 9.43 4.51
CA GLY A 61 0.59 8.06 4.41
C GLY A 61 2.09 7.97 4.57
N LEU A 62 2.85 9.02 4.21
CA LEU A 62 4.30 8.97 4.38
C LEU A 62 4.69 9.02 5.85
N SER A 63 4.04 9.87 6.63
CA SER A 63 4.28 9.92 8.07
C SER A 63 3.85 8.63 8.76
N ALA A 64 2.72 8.06 8.31
CA ALA A 64 2.26 6.77 8.84
C ALA A 64 3.28 5.67 8.54
N TRP A 65 3.79 5.61 7.31
CA TRP A 65 4.80 4.64 6.94
C TRP A 65 6.10 4.84 7.72
N ALA A 66 6.51 6.08 7.90
CA ALA A 66 7.71 6.38 8.69
C ALA A 66 7.65 5.77 10.09
N GLU A 67 6.46 5.79 10.71
CA GLU A 67 6.27 5.18 12.03
C GLU A 67 6.19 3.66 11.97
N ALA A 68 5.60 3.11 10.92
CA ALA A 68 5.33 1.67 10.85
C ALA A 68 6.48 0.86 10.27
N ARG A 69 7.39 1.48 9.53
CA ARG A 69 8.34 0.73 8.69
C ARG A 69 9.25 -0.21 9.47
N SER A 70 9.63 0.16 10.67
CA SER A 70 10.50 -0.71 11.47
C SER A 70 9.82 -2.01 11.87
N ALA A 71 8.48 -1.98 12.02
CA ALA A 71 7.71 -3.18 12.33
C ALA A 71 7.38 -4.00 11.08
N GLN A 72 7.69 -3.49 9.89
CA GLN A 72 7.33 -4.10 8.62
C GLN A 72 8.55 -4.31 7.71
N GLU A 73 9.66 -4.69 8.30
CA GLU A 73 10.89 -4.92 7.52
C GLU A 73 10.68 -6.03 6.50
N GLY A 74 11.19 -5.80 5.30
CA GLY A 74 11.05 -6.75 4.21
C GLY A 74 9.78 -6.62 3.40
N ALA A 75 8.82 -5.85 3.88
CA ALA A 75 7.57 -5.63 3.13
C ALA A 75 7.79 -4.67 1.97
N VAL A 76 7.01 -4.85 0.91
CA VAL A 76 6.99 -3.94 -0.22
C VAL A 76 5.98 -2.83 0.06
N ALA A 77 6.44 -1.60 0.11
CA ALA A 77 5.55 -0.45 0.34
C ALA A 77 5.39 0.34 -0.96
N VAL A 78 4.16 0.54 -1.37
CA VAL A 78 3.79 1.28 -2.58
C VAL A 78 2.84 2.40 -2.17
N MET A 79 3.04 3.59 -2.73
CA MET A 79 2.22 4.75 -2.39
C MET A 79 1.39 5.20 -3.58
N MET A 80 0.17 5.63 -3.29
CA MET A 80 -0.74 6.22 -4.26
C MET A 80 -0.90 7.70 -3.94
N THR A 81 -0.91 8.55 -4.95
CA THR A 81 -1.14 9.97 -4.70
C THR A 81 -1.62 10.71 -5.93
N ALA A 82 -2.49 11.70 -5.71
CA ALA A 82 -2.83 12.68 -6.74
C ALA A 82 -1.79 13.80 -6.80
N CYS A 83 -0.96 13.93 -5.76
CA CYS A 83 0.06 14.98 -5.67
C CYS A 83 1.42 14.40 -6.02
N ARG A 84 2.07 14.98 -7.05
CA ARG A 84 3.35 14.47 -7.55
C ARG A 84 4.45 15.53 -7.46
N SER A 85 4.61 16.09 -6.28
CA SER A 85 5.66 17.07 -6.07
C SER A 85 7.02 16.39 -5.94
N PRO A 86 8.12 17.08 -6.32
CA PRO A 86 9.48 16.54 -6.11
C PRO A 86 9.79 16.24 -4.65
N GLU A 87 9.21 17.01 -3.73
CA GLU A 87 9.42 16.80 -2.30
C GLU A 87 8.80 15.49 -1.83
N VAL A 88 7.59 15.20 -2.28
CA VAL A 88 6.92 13.93 -1.96
C VAL A 88 7.72 12.77 -2.53
N ALA A 89 8.17 12.88 -3.77
CA ALA A 89 8.96 11.83 -4.41
C ALA A 89 10.25 11.53 -3.65
N ARG A 90 10.95 12.59 -3.23
CA ARG A 90 12.20 12.44 -2.48
C ARG A 90 11.95 11.78 -1.13
N ARG A 91 10.93 12.25 -0.43
CA ARG A 91 10.60 11.73 0.88
C ARG A 91 10.18 10.25 0.81
N ALA A 92 9.41 9.91 -0.22
CA ALA A 92 9.01 8.52 -0.45
C ALA A 92 10.23 7.64 -0.70
N GLN A 93 11.16 8.11 -1.51
CA GLN A 93 12.38 7.37 -1.78
C GLN A 93 13.21 7.17 -0.51
N ASP A 94 13.36 8.22 0.29
CA ASP A 94 14.11 8.16 1.55
C ASP A 94 13.50 7.17 2.53
N LEU A 95 12.20 6.98 2.47
CA LEU A 95 11.48 6.06 3.35
C LEU A 95 11.33 4.65 2.78
N GLY A 96 11.98 4.39 1.65
CA GLY A 96 11.97 3.05 1.08
C GLY A 96 10.69 2.67 0.36
N ILE A 97 9.89 3.65 -0.06
CA ILE A 97 8.71 3.39 -0.90
C ILE A 97 9.19 2.89 -2.26
N ARG A 98 8.69 1.74 -2.68
CA ARG A 98 9.11 1.10 -3.91
C ARG A 98 8.65 1.84 -5.15
N ALA A 99 7.43 2.33 -5.14
CA ALA A 99 6.85 3.04 -6.27
C ALA A 99 5.84 4.06 -5.79
N LEU A 100 5.79 5.19 -6.47
CA LEU A 100 4.84 6.25 -6.23
C LEU A 100 3.90 6.29 -7.44
N LEU A 101 2.67 5.87 -7.27
CA LEU A 101 1.72 5.71 -8.36
C LEU A 101 0.72 6.87 -8.39
N PRO A 102 0.46 7.43 -9.56
CA PRO A 102 -0.52 8.49 -9.66
C PRO A 102 -1.94 7.96 -9.49
N LYS A 103 -2.82 8.78 -8.95
CA LYS A 103 -4.25 8.53 -9.00
C LYS A 103 -4.85 9.26 -10.20
N PRO A 104 -5.81 8.67 -10.89
CA PRO A 104 -6.41 7.35 -10.66
C PRO A 104 -5.44 6.21 -10.96
N LEU A 105 -5.53 5.16 -10.17
CA LEU A 105 -4.63 4.02 -10.29
C LEU A 105 -4.83 3.29 -11.61
N GLU A 106 -3.71 2.90 -12.21
CA GLU A 106 -3.72 2.00 -13.36
C GLU A 106 -3.34 0.61 -12.88
N VAL A 107 -4.21 -0.35 -13.12
CA VAL A 107 -4.04 -1.72 -12.60
C VAL A 107 -2.70 -2.34 -12.99
N PRO A 108 -2.25 -2.27 -14.26
CA PRO A 108 -0.96 -2.87 -14.60
C PRO A 108 0.21 -2.28 -13.81
N LEU A 109 0.21 -0.97 -13.58
CA LEU A 109 1.27 -0.33 -12.82
C LEU A 109 1.25 -0.76 -11.35
N LEU A 110 0.06 -0.87 -10.77
CA LEU A 110 -0.09 -1.32 -9.40
C LEU A 110 0.44 -2.74 -9.25
N LEU A 111 0.01 -3.64 -10.12
CA LEU A 111 0.41 -5.05 -10.03
C LEU A 111 1.92 -5.19 -10.23
N ALA A 112 2.50 -4.44 -11.17
CA ALA A 112 3.94 -4.46 -11.38
C ALA A 112 4.68 -3.96 -10.13
N ALA A 113 4.20 -2.88 -9.53
CA ALA A 113 4.84 -2.31 -8.33
C ALA A 113 4.79 -3.29 -7.16
N LEU A 114 3.71 -4.04 -7.03
CA LEU A 114 3.56 -5.04 -5.97
C LEU A 114 4.26 -6.36 -6.29
N GLY A 115 4.71 -6.56 -7.53
CA GLY A 115 5.24 -7.84 -7.97
C GLY A 115 4.14 -8.87 -8.18
N ALA A 116 2.92 -8.43 -8.50
CA ALA A 116 1.75 -9.29 -8.60
C ALA A 116 1.16 -9.34 -10.01
N GLU A 117 1.86 -8.83 -11.01
CA GLU A 117 1.33 -8.75 -12.36
C GLU A 117 1.24 -10.11 -13.05
N THR A 118 1.98 -11.08 -12.59
CA THR A 118 1.91 -12.42 -13.16
C THR A 118 1.35 -13.39 -12.12
N PRO A 119 0.67 -14.44 -12.58
CA PRO A 119 0.26 -15.51 -11.66
C PRO A 119 1.49 -16.13 -11.01
N ALA A 120 1.27 -16.80 -9.88
CA ALA A 120 2.34 -17.54 -9.24
C ALA A 120 2.98 -18.50 -10.25
N PRO A 121 4.31 -18.69 -10.20
CA PRO A 121 4.96 -19.60 -11.12
C PRO A 121 4.37 -21.00 -11.03
N ARG A 122 4.18 -21.59 -12.16
CA ARG A 122 3.74 -22.96 -12.24
C ARG A 122 4.94 -23.84 -12.52
N VAL A 123 4.97 -24.86 -11.79
CA VAL A 123 6.08 -25.78 -11.91
C VAL A 123 5.62 -27.06 -12.54
#